data_2cd86f2a2719a90604bea260da82050d
#
_entry.id   2cd86f2a2719a90604bea260da82050d
#
_cell.length_a   1.000
_cell.length_b   1.000
_cell.length_c   1.000
_cell.angle_alpha   90.00
_cell.angle_beta   90.00
_cell.angle_gamma   90.00
#
_symmetry.space_group_name_H-M   'P 1'
#
loop_
_entity.id
_entity.type
_entity.pdbx_description
1 polymer ?
#
loop_
_entity_poly.entity_id
_entity_poly.type
_entity_poly.pdbx_seq_one_letter_code
_entity_poly.pdbx_strand_id
1 'polypeptide(L)'
;MQQVPRPIYSTGLYAGAGELITITINDNTMGLTVIIGSHLDDLTDISPYLRLPVVTTSKQLFPGKNTIRNPLGGMIWIEKSKDVNGSADFVMEINGAYRSPDFIVGSTDVTAWVEQLRTTTVPWLELRGRHVAFSVQRERLLDMINDDPSIAEKMPNTLEAWDNAVETYYYNYYSLQVGAQDFSMRAPDFPERVVLDVELLDNLYIRNADYGVVALNTNYLLNELASYQTLKSGNSIAIFNALYRNYSFRDIKSPWWSEVSDAVKAIPLYRMAEKGLREDGYPMGPIFPEEGSSIAEQFPKALAYADTDS
;
A
#
# COMPACT_ATOMS: atom_id res chain seq x y z
N MET A 1 16.68 8.14 -0.54
CA MET A 1 15.28 7.71 -0.58
C MET A 1 14.56 8.57 -1.59
N GLN A 2 13.85 7.98 -2.51
CA GLN A 2 13.32 8.72 -3.66
C GLN A 2 11.87 9.10 -3.54
N GLN A 3 11.08 8.26 -2.92
CA GLN A 3 9.67 8.51 -2.71
C GLN A 3 9.33 8.25 -1.25
N VAL A 4 8.92 9.30 -0.55
CA VAL A 4 8.35 9.17 0.78
C VAL A 4 6.85 8.99 0.61
N PRO A 5 6.19 8.09 1.32
CA PRO A 5 4.73 8.01 1.33
C PRO A 5 4.11 9.39 1.55
N ARG A 6 3.10 9.73 0.77
CA ARG A 6 2.37 10.99 0.96
C ARG A 6 1.78 11.04 2.38
N PRO A 7 1.72 12.21 3.00
CA PRO A 7 1.17 12.38 4.35
C PRO A 7 -0.36 12.28 4.34
N ILE A 8 -0.86 11.10 4.00
CA ILE A 8 -2.29 10.77 3.88
C ILE A 8 -2.73 9.96 5.09
N TYR A 9 -3.69 10.48 5.82
CA TYR A 9 -4.37 9.82 6.92
C TYR A 9 -5.64 9.12 6.44
N SER A 10 -5.78 7.84 6.77
CA SER A 10 -7.02 7.10 6.57
C SER A 10 -8.02 7.45 7.68
N THR A 11 -9.21 7.88 7.30
CA THR A 11 -10.24 8.24 8.29
C THR A 11 -11.06 7.04 8.78
N GLY A 12 -11.02 5.91 8.06
CA GLY A 12 -11.89 4.76 8.30
C GLY A 12 -13.34 5.03 7.88
N LEU A 13 -13.55 6.03 7.00
CA LEU A 13 -14.86 6.44 6.52
C LEU A 13 -14.96 6.34 5.00
N TYR A 14 -16.18 6.13 4.54
CA TYR A 14 -16.54 6.03 3.13
C TYR A 14 -17.70 7.00 2.80
N ALA A 15 -17.55 7.79 1.75
CA ALA A 15 -18.58 8.64 1.21
C ALA A 15 -19.44 7.85 0.22
N GLY A 16 -20.74 7.81 0.42
CA GLY A 16 -21.68 7.28 -0.58
C GLY A 16 -21.66 8.11 -1.86
N ALA A 17 -22.00 7.50 -3.00
CA ALA A 17 -22.03 8.15 -4.29
C ALA A 17 -23.00 9.36 -4.28
N GLY A 18 -22.45 10.56 -4.54
CA GLY A 18 -23.23 11.81 -4.56
C GLY A 18 -23.62 12.34 -3.19
N GLU A 19 -23.31 11.70 -2.08
CA GLU A 19 -23.64 12.18 -0.74
C GLU A 19 -22.80 13.39 -0.33
N LEU A 20 -23.41 14.28 0.45
CA LEU A 20 -22.75 15.47 0.95
C LEU A 20 -22.01 15.15 2.24
N ILE A 21 -20.69 15.24 2.20
CA ILE A 21 -19.84 15.10 3.38
C ILE A 21 -19.59 16.49 3.96
N THR A 22 -19.83 16.62 5.27
CA THR A 22 -19.53 17.83 6.02
C THR A 22 -18.36 17.57 6.95
N ILE A 23 -17.34 18.45 6.90
CA ILE A 23 -16.14 18.36 7.74
C ILE A 23 -16.01 19.68 8.51
N THR A 24 -16.01 19.57 9.83
CA THR A 24 -15.84 20.73 10.72
C THR A 24 -14.50 20.66 11.42
N ILE A 25 -13.72 21.71 11.30
CA ILE A 25 -12.44 21.89 11.99
C ILE A 25 -12.63 22.99 13.02
N ASN A 26 -12.48 22.66 14.30
CA ASN A 26 -12.81 23.54 15.41
C ASN A 26 -11.66 24.46 15.86
N ASP A 27 -10.51 24.36 15.23
CA ASP A 27 -9.34 25.19 15.48
C ASP A 27 -8.88 25.93 14.22
N ASN A 28 -7.79 26.67 14.33
CA ASN A 28 -7.21 27.43 13.22
C ASN A 28 -6.24 26.59 12.35
N THR A 29 -6.38 25.26 12.34
CA THR A 29 -5.55 24.37 11.53
C THR A 29 -5.79 24.62 10.05
N MET A 30 -4.70 24.80 9.31
CA MET A 30 -4.69 25.02 7.86
C MET A 30 -3.74 24.03 7.19
N GLY A 31 -3.82 23.92 5.88
CA GLY A 31 -2.94 23.03 5.10
C GLY A 31 -3.41 21.56 5.08
N LEU A 32 -4.68 21.33 5.35
CA LEU A 32 -5.32 20.03 5.20
C LEU A 32 -6.12 19.98 3.90
N THR A 33 -6.09 18.83 3.24
CA THR A 33 -6.89 18.54 2.06
C THR A 33 -7.68 17.26 2.31
N VAL A 34 -9.00 17.30 2.10
CA VAL A 34 -9.81 16.08 2.05
C VAL A 34 -9.76 15.51 0.64
N ILE A 35 -9.65 14.18 0.55
CA ILE A 35 -9.72 13.41 -0.69
C ILE A 35 -10.82 12.37 -0.52
N ILE A 36 -11.75 12.30 -1.49
CA ILE A 36 -12.73 11.22 -1.59
C ILE A 36 -12.41 10.38 -2.81
N GLY A 37 -12.12 9.11 -2.60
CA GLY A 37 -11.66 8.15 -3.60
C GLY A 37 -10.20 7.75 -3.39
N SER A 38 -9.91 6.45 -3.51
CA SER A 38 -8.56 5.90 -3.30
C SER A 38 -7.76 5.76 -4.59
N HIS A 39 -8.41 5.85 -5.76
CA HIS A 39 -7.79 5.70 -7.07
C HIS A 39 -7.36 7.08 -7.60
N LEU A 40 -6.14 7.48 -7.26
CA LEU A 40 -5.60 8.81 -7.60
C LEU A 40 -4.99 8.86 -9.01
N ASP A 41 -4.84 7.71 -9.68
CA ASP A 41 -4.36 7.66 -11.05
C ASP A 41 -5.34 8.32 -12.01
N ASP A 42 -4.82 9.21 -12.86
CA ASP A 42 -5.53 9.79 -13.99
C ASP A 42 -5.31 8.90 -15.22
N LEU A 43 -6.40 8.31 -15.73
CA LEU A 43 -6.40 7.41 -16.89
C LEU A 43 -6.87 8.11 -18.18
N THR A 44 -6.82 9.45 -18.26
CA THR A 44 -7.33 10.21 -19.40
C THR A 44 -6.63 9.82 -20.71
N ASP A 45 -5.37 9.40 -20.65
CA ASP A 45 -4.59 9.02 -21.83
C ASP A 45 -4.79 7.55 -22.27
N ILE A 46 -5.63 6.77 -21.56
CA ILE A 46 -5.96 5.38 -21.93
C ILE A 46 -7.23 5.35 -22.76
N SER A 47 -7.29 4.48 -23.79
CA SER A 47 -8.50 4.25 -24.58
C SER A 47 -8.50 2.83 -25.17
N PRO A 48 -9.60 2.06 -24.99
CA PRO A 48 -10.72 2.32 -24.10
C PRO A 48 -10.33 2.16 -22.64
N TYR A 49 -11.00 2.83 -21.73
CA TYR A 49 -10.79 2.68 -20.29
C TYR A 49 -11.90 1.85 -19.62
N LEU A 50 -11.52 1.07 -18.60
CA LEU A 50 -12.45 0.19 -17.86
C LEU A 50 -13.14 0.91 -16.70
N ARG A 51 -12.61 2.04 -16.26
CA ARG A 51 -13.25 2.96 -15.31
C ARG A 51 -13.14 4.39 -15.79
N LEU A 52 -13.92 5.29 -15.18
CA LEU A 52 -13.75 6.72 -15.46
C LEU A 52 -12.31 7.16 -15.16
N PRO A 53 -11.70 7.96 -16.04
CA PRO A 53 -10.31 8.36 -15.90
C PRO A 53 -10.01 9.02 -14.56
N VAL A 54 -10.87 9.92 -14.11
CA VAL A 54 -10.75 10.62 -12.83
C VAL A 54 -11.95 10.25 -11.96
N VAL A 55 -11.69 9.58 -10.84
CA VAL A 55 -12.72 9.09 -9.89
C VAL A 55 -12.59 9.72 -8.50
N THR A 56 -11.60 10.58 -8.30
CA THR A 56 -11.34 11.27 -7.04
C THR A 56 -11.83 12.70 -7.06
N THR A 57 -12.21 13.20 -5.90
CA THR A 57 -12.48 14.62 -5.66
C THR A 57 -11.67 15.07 -4.45
N SER A 58 -10.98 16.18 -4.55
CA SER A 58 -10.23 16.77 -3.44
C SER A 58 -10.65 18.20 -3.18
N LYS A 59 -10.50 18.63 -1.93
CA LYS A 59 -10.79 20.00 -1.50
C LYS A 59 -9.89 20.39 -0.34
N GLN A 60 -9.29 21.57 -0.45
CA GLN A 60 -8.60 22.17 0.69
C GLN A 60 -9.60 22.50 1.81
N LEU A 61 -9.22 22.16 3.05
CA LEU A 61 -10.02 22.43 4.24
C LEU A 61 -9.58 23.71 4.92
N PHE A 62 -10.57 24.42 5.45
CA PHE A 62 -10.38 25.65 6.20
C PHE A 62 -11.01 25.52 7.59
N PRO A 63 -10.61 26.32 8.58
CA PRO A 63 -11.27 26.39 9.88
C PRO A 63 -12.80 26.59 9.72
N GLY A 64 -13.56 25.92 10.57
CA GLY A 64 -15.02 25.90 10.51
C GLY A 64 -15.58 24.81 9.60
N LYS A 65 -16.76 25.04 9.05
CA LYS A 65 -17.55 24.06 8.28
C LYS A 65 -17.12 24.03 6.82
N ASN A 66 -16.68 22.84 6.36
CA ASN A 66 -16.38 22.53 4.97
C ASN A 66 -17.38 21.49 4.43
N THR A 67 -17.65 21.54 3.14
CA THR A 67 -18.48 20.54 2.46
C THR A 67 -17.79 20.04 1.21
N ILE A 68 -17.92 18.75 0.94
CA ILE A 68 -17.41 18.10 -0.27
C ILE A 68 -18.39 17.02 -0.72
N ARG A 69 -18.39 16.70 -2.00
CA ARG A 69 -19.19 15.63 -2.60
C ARG A 69 -18.39 15.00 -3.73
N ASN A 70 -18.43 13.67 -3.81
CA ASN A 70 -17.93 12.93 -4.97
C ASN A 70 -19.10 12.19 -5.62
N PRO A 71 -19.38 12.36 -6.93
CA PRO A 71 -20.48 11.67 -7.61
C PRO A 71 -20.38 10.15 -7.56
N LEU A 72 -19.17 9.60 -7.44
CA LEU A 72 -18.88 8.17 -7.42
C LEU A 72 -18.71 7.61 -6.00
N GLY A 73 -18.64 8.49 -4.99
CA GLY A 73 -18.27 8.10 -3.64
C GLY A 73 -16.79 7.75 -3.50
N GLY A 74 -16.44 7.08 -2.41
CA GLY A 74 -15.09 6.60 -2.18
C GLY A 74 -14.64 6.72 -0.74
N MET A 75 -13.50 6.15 -0.43
CA MET A 75 -12.84 6.27 0.87
C MET A 75 -12.46 7.72 1.13
N ILE A 76 -12.57 8.15 2.37
CA ILE A 76 -12.26 9.53 2.77
C ILE A 76 -10.86 9.54 3.40
N TRP A 77 -9.97 10.30 2.79
CA TRP A 77 -8.61 10.52 3.27
C TRP A 77 -8.38 12.00 3.59
N ILE A 78 -7.50 12.25 4.54
CA ILE A 78 -7.01 13.60 4.86
C ILE A 78 -5.53 13.66 4.54
N GLU A 79 -5.15 14.53 3.65
CA GLU A 79 -3.75 14.81 3.32
C GLU A 79 -3.28 16.05 4.05
N LYS A 80 -2.09 15.97 4.65
CA LYS A 80 -1.43 17.07 5.31
C LYS A 80 -0.40 17.73 4.39
N SER A 81 -0.52 19.03 4.17
CA SER A 81 0.50 19.81 3.46
C SER A 81 1.81 19.87 4.25
N LYS A 82 2.94 20.08 3.57
CA LYS A 82 4.23 20.35 4.22
C LYS A 82 4.23 21.61 5.06
N ASP A 83 3.36 22.56 4.76
CA ASP A 83 3.30 23.88 5.37
C ASP A 83 2.33 23.98 6.56
N VAL A 84 1.85 22.82 7.08
CA VAL A 84 1.05 22.84 8.29
C VAL A 84 1.92 23.24 9.46
N ASN A 85 1.75 24.46 9.91
CA ASN A 85 2.36 24.96 11.13
C ASN A 85 1.63 24.38 12.34
N GLY A 86 2.34 23.59 13.13
CA GLY A 86 1.89 23.11 14.42
C GLY A 86 1.88 21.58 14.53
N SER A 87 2.41 21.11 15.63
CA SER A 87 2.40 19.70 16.07
C SER A 87 1.24 19.43 17.02
N ALA A 88 0.27 20.32 17.12
CA ALA A 88 -0.86 20.16 18.02
C ALA A 88 -1.85 19.15 17.41
N ASP A 89 -2.31 18.23 18.24
CA ASP A 89 -3.47 17.39 17.91
C ASP A 89 -4.68 18.30 17.69
N PHE A 90 -5.43 18.07 16.64
CA PHE A 90 -6.67 18.78 16.36
C PHE A 90 -7.83 17.79 16.21
N VAL A 91 -9.03 18.25 16.52
CA VAL A 91 -10.26 17.45 16.39
C VAL A 91 -11.00 17.87 15.13
N MET A 92 -11.34 16.87 14.33
CA MET A 92 -12.14 17.02 13.13
C MET A 92 -13.42 16.21 13.28
N GLU A 93 -14.55 16.80 12.96
CA GLU A 93 -15.84 16.14 12.92
C GLU A 93 -16.25 15.90 11.45
N ILE A 94 -16.53 14.65 11.08
CA ILE A 94 -16.94 14.28 9.73
C ILE A 94 -18.36 13.67 9.81
N ASN A 95 -19.29 14.27 9.06
CA ASN A 95 -20.68 13.86 9.02
C ASN A 95 -21.11 13.51 7.59
N GLY A 96 -22.08 12.60 7.45
CA GLY A 96 -22.61 12.14 6.17
C GLY A 96 -21.83 11.01 5.53
N ALA A 97 -20.96 10.34 6.31
CA ALA A 97 -20.14 9.22 5.84
C ALA A 97 -20.50 7.91 6.55
N TYR A 98 -20.20 6.79 5.92
CA TYR A 98 -20.34 5.45 6.46
C TYR A 98 -19.00 4.97 7.05
N ARG A 99 -19.03 4.13 8.07
CA ARG A 99 -17.82 3.46 8.54
C ARG A 99 -17.35 2.43 7.52
N SER A 100 -16.10 2.53 7.11
CA SER A 100 -15.44 1.50 6.31
C SER A 100 -15.17 0.26 7.17
N PRO A 101 -15.32 -0.96 6.63
CA PRO A 101 -14.98 -2.19 7.35
C PRO A 101 -13.47 -2.45 7.35
N ASP A 102 -12.69 -1.46 7.80
CA ASP A 102 -11.23 -1.55 7.81
C ASP A 102 -10.76 -2.57 8.84
N PHE A 103 -9.68 -3.27 8.51
CA PHE A 103 -8.93 -4.05 9.48
C PHE A 103 -7.70 -3.28 9.92
N ILE A 104 -7.54 -3.04 11.21
CA ILE A 104 -6.41 -2.32 11.80
C ILE A 104 -5.70 -3.27 12.77
N VAL A 105 -4.44 -3.60 12.49
CA VAL A 105 -3.64 -4.49 13.34
C VAL A 105 -3.60 -3.97 14.78
N GLY A 106 -3.79 -4.87 15.74
CA GLY A 106 -3.77 -4.55 17.17
C GLY A 106 -5.03 -3.88 17.72
N SER A 107 -6.02 -3.52 16.88
CA SER A 107 -7.26 -2.89 17.36
C SER A 107 -8.54 -3.53 16.86
N THR A 108 -8.52 -4.27 15.77
CA THR A 108 -9.71 -4.88 15.17
C THR A 108 -9.87 -6.33 15.64
N ASP A 109 -11.04 -6.67 16.18
CA ASP A 109 -11.44 -8.07 16.45
C ASP A 109 -11.81 -8.78 15.14
N VAL A 110 -11.19 -9.93 14.89
CA VAL A 110 -11.36 -10.69 13.64
C VAL A 110 -12.80 -11.13 13.42
N THR A 111 -13.46 -11.64 14.47
CA THR A 111 -14.82 -12.19 14.37
C THR A 111 -15.82 -11.08 14.06
N ALA A 112 -15.74 -9.97 14.79
CA ALA A 112 -16.59 -8.80 14.56
C ALA A 112 -16.33 -8.18 13.18
N TRP A 113 -15.08 -8.18 12.72
CA TRP A 113 -14.71 -7.67 11.40
C TRP A 113 -15.30 -8.50 10.26
N VAL A 114 -15.21 -9.84 10.34
CA VAL A 114 -15.82 -10.74 9.33
C VAL A 114 -17.34 -10.53 9.25
N GLU A 115 -18.00 -10.35 10.39
CA GLU A 115 -19.44 -10.04 10.42
C GLU A 115 -19.72 -8.65 9.80
N GLN A 116 -18.88 -7.67 10.08
CA GLN A 116 -18.99 -6.35 9.45
C GLN A 116 -18.79 -6.43 7.94
N LEU A 117 -17.82 -7.21 7.44
CA LEU A 117 -17.62 -7.44 6.01
C LEU A 117 -18.86 -8.03 5.33
N ARG A 118 -19.58 -8.92 6.00
CA ARG A 118 -20.79 -9.56 5.48
C ARG A 118 -22.01 -8.64 5.45
N THR A 119 -22.11 -7.75 6.43
CA THR A 119 -23.33 -6.94 6.64
C THR A 119 -23.25 -5.54 6.03
N THR A 120 -22.04 -5.00 5.81
CA THR A 120 -21.87 -3.66 5.25
C THR A 120 -22.12 -3.62 3.74
N THR A 121 -22.63 -2.47 3.27
CA THR A 121 -22.73 -2.17 1.84
C THR A 121 -21.54 -1.36 1.30
N VAL A 122 -20.60 -0.97 2.17
CA VAL A 122 -19.40 -0.22 1.77
C VAL A 122 -18.50 -1.11 0.90
N PRO A 123 -18.17 -0.70 -0.34
CA PRO A 123 -17.52 -1.59 -1.31
C PRO A 123 -16.00 -1.68 -1.16
N TRP A 124 -15.38 -0.77 -0.44
CA TRP A 124 -13.93 -0.68 -0.27
C TRP A 124 -13.55 -0.62 1.19
N LEU A 125 -12.37 -1.12 1.51
CA LEU A 125 -11.79 -1.09 2.85
C LEU A 125 -10.27 -0.98 2.81
N GLU A 126 -9.68 -0.68 3.95
CA GLU A 126 -8.24 -0.76 4.14
C GLU A 126 -7.86 -1.87 5.11
N LEU A 127 -6.82 -2.61 4.71
CA LEU A 127 -6.07 -3.50 5.61
C LEU A 127 -4.84 -2.71 6.08
N ARG A 128 -4.78 -2.37 7.37
CA ARG A 128 -3.79 -1.43 7.90
C ARG A 128 -2.89 -2.07 8.95
N GLY A 129 -1.61 -2.16 8.62
CA GLY A 129 -0.51 -2.31 9.56
C GLY A 129 0.01 -0.96 10.05
N ARG A 130 1.17 -0.95 10.66
CA ARG A 130 1.91 0.27 11.07
C ARG A 130 2.62 0.92 9.88
N HIS A 131 3.20 0.09 9.02
CA HIS A 131 4.05 0.51 7.90
C HIS A 131 3.42 0.26 6.53
N VAL A 132 2.27 -0.41 6.49
CA VAL A 132 1.53 -0.71 5.24
C VAL A 132 0.05 -0.37 5.37
N ALA A 133 -0.57 0.04 4.27
CA ALA A 133 -2.01 0.24 4.15
C ALA A 133 -2.47 -0.20 2.76
N PHE A 134 -3.31 -1.23 2.69
CA PHE A 134 -3.79 -1.82 1.46
C PHE A 134 -5.26 -1.48 1.24
N SER A 135 -5.57 -0.75 0.17
CA SER A 135 -6.95 -0.47 -0.23
C SER A 135 -7.44 -1.58 -1.15
N VAL A 136 -8.43 -2.33 -0.69
CA VAL A 136 -8.94 -3.53 -1.38
C VAL A 136 -10.45 -3.48 -1.52
N GLN A 137 -10.97 -4.17 -2.54
CA GLN A 137 -12.40 -4.31 -2.76
C GLN A 137 -12.99 -5.34 -1.77
N ARG A 138 -14.03 -4.93 -1.03
CA ARG A 138 -14.68 -5.76 0.00
C ARG A 138 -15.18 -7.09 -0.54
N GLU A 139 -15.88 -7.08 -1.66
CA GLU A 139 -16.50 -8.28 -2.24
C GLU A 139 -15.44 -9.35 -2.54
N ARG A 140 -14.36 -8.98 -3.24
CA ARG A 140 -13.27 -9.91 -3.57
C ARG A 140 -12.56 -10.46 -2.34
N LEU A 141 -12.35 -9.62 -1.32
CA LEU A 141 -11.75 -10.09 -0.07
C LEU A 141 -12.70 -11.03 0.68
N LEU A 142 -14.00 -10.74 0.67
CA LEU A 142 -15.00 -11.60 1.29
C LEU A 142 -15.12 -12.95 0.57
N ASP A 143 -15.07 -12.97 -0.75
CA ASP A 143 -15.04 -14.21 -1.54
C ASP A 143 -13.81 -15.05 -1.17
N MET A 144 -12.63 -14.42 -1.10
CA MET A 144 -11.39 -15.09 -0.71
C MET A 144 -11.47 -15.66 0.72
N ILE A 145 -12.10 -14.94 1.67
CA ILE A 145 -12.31 -15.40 3.04
C ILE A 145 -13.34 -16.55 3.09
N ASN A 146 -14.36 -16.53 2.25
CA ASN A 146 -15.35 -17.61 2.16
C ASN A 146 -14.72 -18.88 1.57
N ASP A 147 -13.81 -18.76 0.61
CA ASP A 147 -13.07 -19.88 0.04
C ASP A 147 -12.02 -20.44 1.03
N ASP A 148 -11.35 -19.56 1.77
CA ASP A 148 -10.37 -19.92 2.80
C ASP A 148 -10.52 -19.04 4.05
N PRO A 149 -11.26 -19.48 5.06
CA PRO A 149 -11.44 -18.75 6.32
C PRO A 149 -10.14 -18.42 7.06
N SER A 150 -9.06 -19.16 6.81
CA SER A 150 -7.75 -18.90 7.44
C SER A 150 -7.17 -17.54 7.05
N ILE A 151 -7.62 -16.94 5.94
CA ILE A 151 -7.25 -15.59 5.52
C ILE A 151 -7.66 -14.56 6.59
N ALA A 152 -8.91 -14.65 7.06
CA ALA A 152 -9.40 -13.75 8.11
C ALA A 152 -8.72 -14.03 9.45
N GLU A 153 -8.63 -15.32 9.85
CA GLU A 153 -8.01 -15.71 11.11
C GLU A 153 -6.55 -15.24 11.22
N LYS A 154 -5.82 -15.27 10.11
CA LYS A 154 -4.41 -14.88 10.04
C LYS A 154 -4.19 -13.43 9.61
N MET A 155 -5.23 -12.63 9.39
CA MET A 155 -5.08 -11.23 8.98
C MET A 155 -4.18 -10.40 9.91
N PRO A 156 -4.27 -10.53 11.26
CA PRO A 156 -3.31 -9.86 12.15
C PRO A 156 -1.87 -10.23 11.83
N ASN A 157 -1.60 -11.54 11.71
CA ASN A 157 -0.27 -12.04 11.41
C ASN A 157 0.24 -11.62 10.04
N THR A 158 -0.65 -11.54 9.04
CA THR A 158 -0.32 -11.09 7.68
C THR A 158 0.17 -9.64 7.70
N LEU A 159 -0.56 -8.75 8.36
CA LEU A 159 -0.19 -7.33 8.44
C LEU A 159 1.05 -7.10 9.31
N GLU A 160 1.21 -7.83 10.42
CA GLU A 160 2.43 -7.81 11.22
C GLU A 160 3.65 -8.32 10.43
N ALA A 161 3.46 -9.34 9.59
CA ALA A 161 4.54 -9.83 8.73
C ALA A 161 4.93 -8.81 7.66
N TRP A 162 3.98 -8.08 7.08
CA TRP A 162 4.26 -6.96 6.18
C TRP A 162 4.99 -5.82 6.90
N ASP A 163 4.53 -5.42 8.08
CA ASP A 163 5.19 -4.39 8.89
C ASP A 163 6.64 -4.77 9.21
N ASN A 164 6.86 -6.01 9.65
CA ASN A 164 8.19 -6.54 9.91
C ASN A 164 9.06 -6.60 8.66
N ALA A 165 8.48 -6.95 7.51
CA ALA A 165 9.21 -6.98 6.24
C ALA A 165 9.67 -5.57 5.86
N VAL A 166 8.82 -4.56 5.97
CA VAL A 166 9.17 -3.16 5.68
C VAL A 166 10.23 -2.65 6.65
N GLU A 167 10.04 -2.85 7.95
CA GLU A 167 10.97 -2.35 8.98
C GLU A 167 12.34 -3.05 8.88
N THR A 168 12.35 -4.38 8.80
CA THR A 168 13.59 -5.16 8.83
C THR A 168 14.35 -5.06 7.52
N TYR A 169 13.66 -5.09 6.37
CA TYR A 169 14.31 -5.22 5.07
C TYR A 169 14.46 -3.91 4.32
N TYR A 170 13.51 -2.98 4.46
CA TYR A 170 13.68 -1.69 3.82
C TYR A 170 14.35 -0.68 4.76
N TYR A 171 13.81 -0.48 5.96
CA TYR A 171 14.35 0.53 6.85
C TYR A 171 15.77 0.17 7.31
N ASN A 172 15.99 -1.03 7.82
CA ASN A 172 17.32 -1.44 8.31
C ASN A 172 18.34 -1.51 7.18
N TYR A 173 17.96 -1.95 5.96
CA TYR A 173 18.85 -1.98 4.81
C TYR A 173 19.38 -0.60 4.45
N TYR A 174 18.51 0.43 4.52
CA TYR A 174 18.90 1.81 4.26
C TYR A 174 19.31 2.58 5.52
N SER A 175 19.50 1.91 6.65
CA SER A 175 19.83 2.51 7.94
C SER A 175 18.80 3.56 8.41
N LEU A 176 17.53 3.38 8.01
CA LEU A 176 16.45 4.23 8.45
C LEU A 176 15.93 3.76 9.82
N GLN A 177 15.52 4.69 10.66
CA GLN A 177 15.01 4.44 11.99
C GLN A 177 13.67 5.16 12.21
N VAL A 178 12.70 4.45 12.78
CA VAL A 178 11.41 5.02 13.16
C VAL A 178 11.63 6.08 14.24
N GLY A 179 11.10 7.29 14.01
CA GLY A 179 11.20 8.39 14.98
C GLY A 179 12.58 9.03 15.11
N ALA A 180 13.55 8.72 14.24
CA ALA A 180 14.86 9.38 14.27
C ALA A 180 14.73 10.89 14.17
N GLN A 181 15.54 11.61 14.95
CA GLN A 181 15.58 13.08 14.92
C GLN A 181 16.30 13.61 13.68
N ASP A 182 17.28 12.84 13.19
CA ASP A 182 17.98 13.15 11.94
C ASP A 182 17.11 12.72 10.76
N PHE A 183 16.68 13.69 9.95
CA PHE A 183 15.86 13.44 8.76
C PHE A 183 16.52 12.52 7.72
N SER A 184 17.86 12.49 7.67
CA SER A 184 18.59 11.62 6.73
C SER A 184 18.49 10.14 7.11
N MET A 185 18.23 9.86 8.38
CA MET A 185 18.09 8.51 8.94
C MET A 185 16.65 8.18 9.33
N ARG A 186 15.71 9.08 9.10
CA ARG A 186 14.33 8.91 9.55
C ARG A 186 13.55 8.03 8.59
N ALA A 187 12.95 6.97 9.13
CA ALA A 187 11.96 6.19 8.41
C ALA A 187 10.69 7.02 8.13
N PRO A 188 9.92 6.71 7.09
CA PRO A 188 8.66 7.38 6.82
C PRO A 188 7.70 7.35 8.01
N ASP A 189 7.05 8.47 8.28
CA ASP A 189 6.03 8.59 9.34
C ASP A 189 4.67 8.00 8.89
N PHE A 190 4.48 7.78 7.60
CA PHE A 190 3.25 7.28 7.00
C PHE A 190 3.46 5.89 6.39
N PRO A 191 2.41 5.05 6.39
CA PRO A 191 2.50 3.72 5.82
C PRO A 191 2.67 3.78 4.30
N GLU A 192 3.37 2.77 3.77
CA GLU A 192 3.36 2.46 2.35
C GLU A 192 1.95 2.06 1.91
N ARG A 193 1.45 2.69 0.85
CA ARG A 193 0.10 2.41 0.36
C ARG A 193 0.13 1.57 -0.90
N VAL A 194 -0.73 0.55 -0.92
CA VAL A 194 -1.05 -0.20 -2.13
C VAL A 194 -2.55 -0.09 -2.38
N VAL A 195 -2.91 0.35 -3.57
CA VAL A 195 -4.31 0.45 -3.99
C VAL A 195 -4.55 -0.55 -5.11
N LEU A 196 -5.53 -1.44 -4.95
CA LEU A 196 -5.96 -2.31 -6.03
C LEU A 196 -6.91 -1.56 -6.97
N ASP A 197 -6.61 -1.55 -8.27
CA ASP A 197 -7.40 -0.88 -9.30
C ASP A 197 -7.78 -1.85 -10.43
N VAL A 198 -8.85 -1.56 -11.13
CA VAL A 198 -9.32 -2.38 -12.27
C VAL A 198 -8.49 -2.15 -13.53
N GLU A 199 -7.75 -1.05 -13.59
CA GLU A 199 -6.95 -0.63 -14.73
C GLU A 199 -5.77 0.22 -14.27
N LEU A 200 -4.62 0.02 -14.91
CA LEU A 200 -3.41 0.80 -14.66
C LEU A 200 -2.94 1.43 -15.97
N LEU A 201 -2.22 2.55 -15.85
CA LEU A 201 -1.48 3.13 -16.97
C LEU A 201 -0.50 2.10 -17.56
N ASP A 202 -0.28 2.17 -18.86
CA ASP A 202 0.72 1.38 -19.61
C ASP A 202 0.45 -0.14 -19.61
N ASN A 203 -0.78 -0.59 -19.35
CA ASN A 203 -1.16 -2.01 -19.28
C ASN A 203 -0.28 -2.85 -18.34
N LEU A 204 0.22 -2.24 -17.28
CA LEU A 204 1.03 -2.89 -16.25
C LEU A 204 0.12 -3.64 -15.26
N TYR A 205 0.69 -4.67 -14.61
CA TYR A 205 0.02 -5.35 -13.49
C TYR A 205 0.22 -4.62 -12.15
N ILE A 206 1.33 -3.90 -12.02
CA ILE A 206 1.70 -3.15 -10.84
C ILE A 206 2.66 -2.02 -11.22
N ARG A 207 2.47 -0.87 -10.61
CA ARG A 207 3.34 0.30 -10.82
C ARG A 207 3.48 1.12 -9.55
N ASN A 208 4.60 1.83 -9.47
CA ASN A 208 4.75 2.89 -8.48
C ASN A 208 4.08 4.16 -9.01
N ALA A 209 3.36 4.83 -8.13
CA ALA A 209 2.69 6.10 -8.37
C ALA A 209 3.16 7.12 -7.32
N ASP A 210 2.87 8.40 -7.53
CA ASP A 210 3.33 9.48 -6.63
C ASP A 210 2.81 9.37 -5.19
N TYR A 211 1.83 8.54 -4.95
CA TYR A 211 1.19 8.31 -3.65
C TYR A 211 1.37 6.90 -3.10
N GLY A 212 2.14 6.05 -3.77
CA GLY A 212 2.42 4.68 -3.36
C GLY A 212 2.46 3.71 -4.53
N VAL A 213 1.86 2.54 -4.35
CA VAL A 213 1.79 1.47 -5.35
C VAL A 213 0.35 1.31 -5.81
N VAL A 214 0.14 1.23 -7.12
CA VAL A 214 -1.12 0.80 -7.73
C VAL A 214 -0.92 -0.58 -8.31
N ALA A 215 -1.81 -1.51 -7.98
CA ALA A 215 -1.76 -2.89 -8.45
C ALA A 215 -3.09 -3.29 -9.08
N LEU A 216 -3.04 -4.12 -10.11
CA LEU A 216 -4.25 -4.60 -10.76
C LEU A 216 -5.07 -5.45 -9.79
N ASN A 217 -6.38 -5.22 -9.73
CA ASN A 217 -7.29 -5.94 -8.84
C ASN A 217 -7.56 -7.37 -9.32
N THR A 218 -6.54 -8.22 -9.23
CA THR A 218 -6.58 -9.65 -9.56
C THR A 218 -6.58 -10.49 -8.29
N ASN A 219 -7.09 -11.72 -8.37
CA ASN A 219 -7.01 -12.65 -7.25
C ASN A 219 -5.56 -12.96 -6.86
N TYR A 220 -4.65 -12.97 -7.84
CA TYR A 220 -3.23 -13.18 -7.61
C TYR A 220 -2.64 -12.08 -6.71
N LEU A 221 -2.80 -10.80 -7.08
CA LEU A 221 -2.25 -9.68 -6.30
C LEU A 221 -2.98 -9.47 -4.97
N LEU A 222 -4.27 -9.75 -4.91
CA LEU A 222 -5.00 -9.76 -3.63
C LEU A 222 -4.47 -10.86 -2.68
N ASN A 223 -4.15 -12.05 -3.21
CA ASN A 223 -3.50 -13.12 -2.44
C ASN A 223 -2.12 -12.69 -1.92
N GLU A 224 -1.31 -12.01 -2.73
CA GLU A 224 -0.01 -11.49 -2.28
C GLU A 224 -0.15 -10.55 -1.08
N LEU A 225 -1.20 -9.71 -1.07
CA LEU A 225 -1.45 -8.73 0.00
C LEU A 225 -2.02 -9.36 1.27
N ALA A 226 -3.02 -10.24 1.12
CA ALA A 226 -3.92 -10.64 2.19
C ALA A 226 -3.69 -12.06 2.74
N SER A 227 -2.94 -12.92 2.01
CA SER A 227 -2.71 -14.30 2.44
C SER A 227 -1.39 -14.44 3.20
N TYR A 228 -1.48 -14.83 4.47
CA TYR A 228 -0.31 -15.16 5.29
C TYR A 228 0.54 -16.28 4.68
N GLN A 229 -0.11 -17.31 4.15
CA GLN A 229 0.59 -18.42 3.51
C GLN A 229 1.37 -17.97 2.27
N THR A 230 0.75 -17.14 1.42
CA THR A 230 1.40 -16.58 0.23
C THR A 230 2.62 -15.74 0.61
N LEU A 231 2.47 -14.89 1.62
CA LEU A 231 3.54 -14.05 2.12
C LEU A 231 4.71 -14.90 2.68
N LYS A 232 4.40 -15.87 3.55
CA LYS A 232 5.41 -16.71 4.22
C LYS A 232 6.06 -17.76 3.33
N SER A 233 5.45 -18.08 2.19
CA SER A 233 6.11 -18.89 1.15
C SER A 233 7.05 -18.07 0.26
N GLY A 234 7.12 -16.74 0.46
CA GLY A 234 7.91 -15.85 -0.39
C GLY A 234 7.26 -15.55 -1.74
N ASN A 235 5.96 -15.81 -1.89
CA ASN A 235 5.24 -15.60 -3.16
C ASN A 235 4.65 -14.18 -3.33
N SER A 236 4.75 -13.31 -2.31
CA SER A 236 4.30 -11.90 -2.39
C SER A 236 5.35 -10.99 -3.07
N ILE A 237 5.95 -11.48 -4.14
CA ILE A 237 7.12 -10.85 -4.78
C ILE A 237 6.75 -9.61 -5.57
N ALA A 238 5.61 -9.59 -6.26
CA ALA A 238 5.26 -8.45 -7.10
C ALA A 238 5.01 -7.20 -6.23
N ILE A 239 4.23 -7.36 -5.16
CA ILE A 239 3.97 -6.28 -4.19
C ILE A 239 5.24 -5.88 -3.46
N PHE A 240 6.02 -6.86 -2.97
CA PHE A 240 7.26 -6.61 -2.26
C PHE A 240 8.27 -5.83 -3.13
N ASN A 241 8.44 -6.23 -4.40
CA ASN A 241 9.32 -5.55 -5.35
C ASN A 241 8.84 -4.12 -5.65
N ALA A 242 7.53 -3.92 -5.78
CA ALA A 242 6.96 -2.60 -6.01
C ALA A 242 7.21 -1.66 -4.82
N LEU A 243 7.00 -2.14 -3.59
CA LEU A 243 7.33 -1.39 -2.37
C LEU A 243 8.83 -1.10 -2.28
N TYR A 244 9.70 -2.09 -2.58
CA TYR A 244 11.15 -1.91 -2.60
C TYR A 244 11.58 -0.79 -3.55
N ARG A 245 10.94 -0.65 -4.72
CA ARG A 245 11.25 0.42 -5.68
C ARG A 245 11.07 1.82 -5.11
N ASN A 246 10.22 2.03 -4.12
CA ASN A 246 10.08 3.31 -3.43
C ASN A 246 11.36 3.70 -2.67
N TYR A 247 12.16 2.73 -2.25
CA TYR A 247 13.43 2.91 -1.53
C TYR A 247 14.64 2.86 -2.46
N SER A 248 14.49 2.42 -3.72
CA SER A 248 15.61 2.34 -4.66
C SER A 248 16.03 3.73 -5.12
N PHE A 249 17.34 3.91 -5.34
CA PHE A 249 17.89 5.16 -5.89
C PHE A 249 17.66 5.23 -7.40
N ARG A 250 16.60 5.90 -7.84
CA ARG A 250 16.31 6.11 -9.28
C ARG A 250 17.35 6.99 -9.98
N ASP A 251 18.01 7.88 -9.24
CA ASP A 251 18.88 8.92 -9.78
C ASP A 251 20.37 8.68 -9.54
N ILE A 252 20.80 7.45 -9.28
CA ILE A 252 22.22 7.14 -9.40
C ILE A 252 22.54 7.21 -10.90
N LYS A 253 22.85 8.41 -11.37
CA LYS A 253 23.42 8.68 -12.70
C LYS A 253 24.88 8.24 -12.74
N SER A 254 25.16 7.06 -12.22
CA SER A 254 26.47 6.45 -12.39
C SER A 254 26.43 5.62 -13.66
N PRO A 255 27.31 5.88 -14.66
CA PRO A 255 27.30 5.15 -15.91
C PRO A 255 27.34 3.62 -15.70
N TRP A 256 28.06 3.17 -14.69
CA TRP A 256 28.18 1.74 -14.38
C TRP A 256 26.91 1.11 -13.80
N TRP A 257 25.99 1.89 -13.17
CA TRP A 257 24.75 1.34 -12.60
C TRP A 257 23.74 0.94 -13.68
N SER A 258 23.73 1.62 -14.82
CA SER A 258 22.89 1.22 -15.96
C SER A 258 23.39 -0.06 -16.63
N GLU A 259 24.67 -0.38 -16.48
CA GLU A 259 25.32 -1.57 -17.05
C GLU A 259 25.22 -2.80 -16.13
N VAL A 260 24.89 -2.60 -14.83
CA VAL A 260 24.67 -3.69 -13.89
C VAL A 260 23.40 -4.44 -14.28
N SER A 261 23.51 -5.74 -14.47
CA SER A 261 22.36 -6.57 -14.85
C SER A 261 21.23 -6.50 -13.83
N ASP A 262 20.00 -6.68 -14.29
CA ASP A 262 18.82 -6.70 -13.43
C ASP A 262 18.88 -7.83 -12.39
N ALA A 263 19.58 -8.92 -12.68
CA ALA A 263 19.85 -9.98 -11.73
C ALA A 263 20.63 -9.49 -10.51
N VAL A 264 21.71 -8.70 -10.71
CA VAL A 264 22.51 -8.12 -9.61
C VAL A 264 21.70 -7.11 -8.81
N LYS A 265 20.90 -6.26 -9.48
CA LYS A 265 19.99 -5.31 -8.82
C LYS A 265 18.94 -6.02 -7.96
N ALA A 266 18.57 -7.24 -8.32
CA ALA A 266 17.61 -8.05 -7.60
C ALA A 266 18.21 -8.81 -6.40
N ILE A 267 19.54 -8.88 -6.24
CA ILE A 267 20.17 -9.61 -5.11
C ILE A 267 19.65 -9.18 -3.73
N PRO A 268 19.53 -7.87 -3.41
CA PRO A 268 18.95 -7.45 -2.15
C PRO A 268 17.52 -7.96 -1.98
N LEU A 269 16.70 -7.87 -3.03
CA LEU A 269 15.33 -8.36 -3.05
C LEU A 269 15.27 -9.87 -2.76
N TYR A 270 16.16 -10.66 -3.37
CA TYR A 270 16.25 -12.10 -3.12
C TYR A 270 16.60 -12.43 -1.67
N ARG A 271 17.59 -11.74 -1.12
CA ARG A 271 17.98 -11.93 0.29
C ARG A 271 16.87 -11.53 1.25
N MET A 272 16.16 -10.46 0.93
CA MET A 272 15.03 -9.99 1.71
C MET A 272 13.88 -10.99 1.68
N ALA A 273 13.53 -11.50 0.49
CA ALA A 273 12.48 -12.50 0.35
C ALA A 273 12.84 -13.83 1.03
N GLU A 274 14.09 -14.28 0.89
CA GLU A 274 14.57 -15.53 1.49
C GLU A 274 14.57 -15.47 3.03
N LYS A 275 15.05 -14.36 3.61
CA LYS A 275 15.23 -14.26 5.06
C LYS A 275 14.02 -13.72 5.80
N GLY A 276 13.15 -12.99 5.13
CA GLY A 276 12.14 -12.19 5.77
C GLY A 276 10.73 -12.58 5.55
N LEU A 277 10.42 -13.01 4.36
CA LEU A 277 9.08 -13.45 4.04
C LEU A 277 8.91 -14.94 4.30
N ARG A 278 10.01 -15.70 4.26
CA ARG A 278 9.95 -17.15 4.40
C ARG A 278 9.93 -17.60 5.85
N GLU A 279 9.05 -18.52 6.16
CA GLU A 279 9.04 -19.30 7.38
C GLU A 279 9.36 -20.76 7.05
N ASP A 280 10.12 -21.44 7.91
CA ASP A 280 10.47 -22.85 7.70
C ASP A 280 9.19 -23.71 7.58
N GLY A 281 9.15 -24.56 6.56
CA GLY A 281 8.02 -25.41 6.26
C GLY A 281 7.10 -24.90 5.14
N TYR A 282 7.25 -23.65 4.69
CA TYR A 282 6.54 -23.16 3.52
C TYR A 282 7.37 -23.36 2.24
N PRO A 283 6.78 -23.88 1.15
CA PRO A 283 7.51 -24.04 -0.10
C PRO A 283 7.85 -22.68 -0.70
N MET A 284 9.03 -22.56 -1.29
CA MET A 284 9.41 -21.36 -2.04
C MET A 284 8.70 -21.33 -3.39
N GLY A 285 8.06 -20.20 -3.69
CA GLY A 285 7.52 -19.92 -5.00
C GLY A 285 8.55 -19.35 -5.98
N PRO A 286 8.20 -19.27 -7.28
CA PRO A 286 9.05 -18.63 -8.27
C PRO A 286 9.11 -17.12 -8.06
N ILE A 287 10.31 -16.54 -8.14
CA ILE A 287 10.50 -15.07 -8.05
C ILE A 287 10.07 -14.37 -9.33
N PHE A 288 10.25 -15.05 -10.45
CA PHE A 288 9.80 -14.59 -11.75
C PHE A 288 8.78 -15.60 -12.29
N PRO A 289 7.48 -15.25 -12.29
CA PRO A 289 6.44 -16.13 -12.81
C PRO A 289 6.67 -16.55 -14.27
N GLU A 290 7.37 -15.70 -15.02
CA GLU A 290 7.64 -15.90 -16.45
C GLU A 290 8.70 -16.98 -16.73
N GLU A 291 9.58 -17.28 -15.77
CA GLU A 291 10.69 -18.24 -15.96
C GLU A 291 10.54 -19.55 -15.17
N GLY A 292 9.55 -19.67 -14.30
CA GLY A 292 9.29 -20.89 -13.52
C GLY A 292 10.40 -21.30 -12.56
N SER A 293 11.38 -20.43 -12.29
CA SER A 293 12.53 -20.72 -11.46
C SER A 293 12.38 -20.16 -10.04
N SER A 294 12.81 -20.96 -9.07
CA SER A 294 12.77 -20.60 -7.65
C SER A 294 13.88 -19.62 -7.25
N ILE A 295 13.72 -18.92 -6.12
CA ILE A 295 14.78 -18.09 -5.50
C ILE A 295 16.07 -18.92 -5.35
N ALA A 296 15.94 -20.19 -4.91
CA ALA A 296 17.07 -21.08 -4.71
C ALA A 296 17.89 -21.35 -5.99
N GLU A 297 17.25 -21.27 -7.16
CA GLU A 297 17.91 -21.46 -8.47
C GLU A 297 18.47 -20.17 -9.05
N GLN A 298 17.84 -19.03 -8.79
CA GLN A 298 18.26 -17.74 -9.33
C GLN A 298 19.38 -17.09 -8.52
N PHE A 299 19.39 -17.28 -7.21
CA PHE A 299 20.39 -16.68 -6.34
C PHE A 299 21.83 -17.11 -6.64
N PRO A 300 22.13 -18.42 -6.85
CA PRO A 300 23.48 -18.84 -7.28
C PRO A 300 23.90 -18.26 -8.63
N LYS A 301 22.96 -18.12 -9.58
CA LYS A 301 23.25 -17.51 -10.89
C LYS A 301 23.59 -16.02 -10.76
N ALA A 302 22.86 -15.30 -9.90
CA ALA A 302 23.13 -13.88 -9.64
C ALA A 302 24.49 -13.68 -8.93
N LEU A 303 24.85 -14.54 -8.00
CA LEU A 303 26.18 -14.53 -7.34
C LEU A 303 27.29 -14.86 -8.32
N ALA A 304 27.13 -15.90 -9.17
CA ALA A 304 28.11 -16.27 -10.17
C ALA A 304 28.34 -15.13 -11.19
N TYR A 305 27.32 -14.38 -11.54
CA TYR A 305 27.44 -13.20 -12.40
C TYR A 305 28.22 -12.08 -11.70
N ALA A 306 27.94 -11.81 -10.43
CA ALA A 306 28.65 -10.78 -9.65
C ALA A 306 30.14 -11.10 -9.48
N ASP A 307 30.53 -12.40 -9.43
CA ASP A 307 31.93 -12.84 -9.35
C ASP A 307 32.66 -12.72 -10.70
N THR A 308 31.96 -12.66 -11.81
CA THR A 308 32.56 -12.54 -13.16
C THR A 308 32.83 -11.11 -13.60
N ASP A 309 32.16 -10.12 -12.97
CA ASP A 309 32.24 -8.69 -13.31
C ASP A 309 33.11 -7.88 -12.33
N SER A 310 33.88 -8.54 -11.45
CA SER A 310 34.77 -7.91 -10.46
C SER A 310 36.25 -7.82 -10.99
#